data_9480d6421b2ed82bf1684a6e14121c88
#
_entry.id   9480d6421b2ed82bf1684a6e14121c88
#
_cell.length_a   1.000
_cell.length_b   1.000
_cell.length_c   1.000
_cell.angle_alpha   90.00
_cell.angle_beta   90.00
_cell.angle_gamma   90.00
#
_symmetry.space_group_name_H-M   'P 1'
#
loop_
_entity.id
_entity.type
_entity.pdbx_description
1 polymer ?
#
loop_
_entity_poly.entity_id
_entity_poly.type
_entity_poly.pdbx_seq_one_letter_code
_entity_poly.pdbx_strand_id
1 'polypeptide(L)'
;MRRGVSLAFAALLFLGVAATRLDAQHEGHEAAIRVPEEILQRPLPLRQGIGKVHEAVTTSSPEAQAYYDQGLAYLHSFVWIEAARSFHQALRLDPSLAMAYLGLSDAYVGLQEFPEAVKAFERAQSLAEKLSDRERVRMTIRARQFDYLADGGNLQKYFAYRQAVADALAADSKDPWLWILRGFADEGSPLAHGQGGAVDTIAFYETALYLSPDNFAAHHYLAHTLENHGPVKAALEETQNYERLAPAIPHAHHMVGHNLRRLGRTEEAIQEFLKAEELENAYYRSEKIPAQYDWHHGHNLQLLGLSYQALGQFKAAEAALREAFLLPVFTDFAEFNRRAWPQFLLERDRPQEALEAAQEMIAKSNYAMGRFAGQTLAGQAYLAINRLEDARTCLGLAEREMEQLPTAVTKSLADAGLLNAEIMLYERNWDKGNALVGKLEAEMVAVPGPDAWSESLFQLESIASVARRVGDWDLAATTAQKMIEHDPSYAGGYFALGAVAEHQGDTAAARREFAEAEKRWSKADAGIDPSKPQKK
;
A
#
# COMPACT_ATOMS: atom_id res chain seq x y z
N MET A 1 -13.64 23.12 -25.63
CA MET A 1 -12.70 22.07 -25.25
C MET A 1 -12.70 22.02 -23.72
N ARG A 2 -13.46 21.10 -23.15
CA ARG A 2 -13.53 20.87 -21.70
C ARG A 2 -12.41 19.91 -21.35
N ARG A 3 -11.32 20.41 -20.74
CA ARG A 3 -10.32 19.55 -20.07
C ARG A 3 -10.99 19.05 -18.80
N GLY A 4 -11.39 17.79 -18.81
CA GLY A 4 -11.78 17.08 -17.61
C GLY A 4 -10.57 16.99 -16.70
N VAL A 5 -10.70 17.51 -15.50
CA VAL A 5 -9.76 17.28 -14.39
C VAL A 5 -9.93 15.81 -14.04
N SER A 6 -9.02 14.97 -14.51
CA SER A 6 -8.84 13.63 -13.97
C SER A 6 -8.31 13.79 -12.55
N LEU A 7 -9.21 13.75 -11.57
CA LEU A 7 -8.90 13.44 -10.18
C LEU A 7 -8.61 11.93 -10.15
N ALA A 8 -7.43 11.54 -10.64
CA ALA A 8 -7.00 10.15 -10.64
C ALA A 8 -6.22 9.86 -9.37
N PHE A 9 -6.78 9.05 -8.55
CA PHE A 9 -6.29 7.82 -7.96
C PHE A 9 -4.84 7.80 -7.43
N ALA A 10 -4.61 8.49 -6.33
CA ALA A 10 -3.54 8.17 -5.41
C ALA A 10 -4.04 8.24 -3.95
N ALA A 11 -5.35 8.19 -3.76
CA ALA A 11 -5.99 8.40 -2.45
C ALA A 11 -6.28 7.10 -1.69
N LEU A 12 -5.78 5.96 -2.13
CA LEU A 12 -6.07 4.68 -1.47
C LEU A 12 -5.29 4.45 -0.17
N LEU A 13 -4.26 5.22 0.11
CA LEU A 13 -3.40 4.94 1.25
C LEU A 13 -3.72 5.69 2.54
N PHE A 14 -4.50 6.78 2.53
CA PHE A 14 -4.80 7.53 3.76
C PHE A 14 -6.10 8.37 3.67
N LEU A 15 -7.24 7.74 3.39
CA LEU A 15 -8.54 8.33 3.70
C LEU A 15 -9.01 7.83 5.08
N GLY A 16 -8.18 8.05 6.08
CA GLY A 16 -8.60 8.00 7.47
C GLY A 16 -9.41 9.25 7.78
N VAL A 17 -10.70 9.07 7.86
CA VAL A 17 -11.64 9.77 8.74
C VAL A 17 -11.48 11.28 8.83
N ALA A 18 -12.31 12.00 8.07
CA ALA A 18 -12.88 13.22 8.60
C ALA A 18 -13.43 12.88 10.00
N ALA A 19 -13.02 13.64 11.02
CA ALA A 19 -13.51 13.50 12.38
C ALA A 19 -15.02 13.79 12.41
N THR A 20 -15.83 12.84 11.95
CA THR A 20 -17.24 12.76 12.28
C THR A 20 -17.31 12.14 13.66
N ARG A 21 -17.93 12.86 14.57
CA ARG A 21 -18.27 12.47 15.93
C ARG A 21 -18.47 10.96 16.01
N LEU A 22 -17.53 10.27 16.63
CA LEU A 22 -17.71 8.94 17.19
C LEU A 22 -18.62 9.09 18.41
N ASP A 23 -19.92 9.15 18.16
CA ASP A 23 -20.88 8.83 19.20
C ASP A 23 -20.77 7.30 19.43
N ALA A 24 -20.39 6.99 20.64
CA ALA A 24 -20.26 5.66 21.18
C ALA A 24 -21.56 4.86 20.99
N GLN A 25 -21.56 3.96 20.03
CA GLN A 25 -22.51 2.84 19.94
C GLN A 25 -21.93 1.66 19.15
N HIS A 26 -20.80 1.11 19.62
CA HIS A 26 -20.43 -0.28 19.32
C HIS A 26 -19.71 -0.84 20.56
N GLU A 27 -20.48 -1.37 21.49
CA GLU A 27 -19.96 -2.28 22.52
C GLU A 27 -19.49 -3.56 21.81
N GLY A 28 -18.17 -3.81 21.79
CA GLY A 28 -17.61 -5.10 21.37
C GLY A 28 -16.39 -5.08 20.45
N HIS A 29 -15.96 -3.93 19.93
CA HIS A 29 -14.74 -3.88 19.11
C HIS A 29 -13.49 -3.67 20.00
N GLU A 30 -12.42 -4.44 19.73
CA GLU A 30 -11.14 -4.21 20.37
C GLU A 30 -10.68 -2.76 20.08
N ALA A 31 -10.14 -2.08 21.10
CA ALA A 31 -9.62 -0.72 20.92
C ALA A 31 -8.55 -0.72 19.84
N ALA A 32 -8.55 0.31 18.98
CA ALA A 32 -7.52 0.47 17.95
C ALA A 32 -6.12 0.32 18.57
N ILE A 33 -5.26 -0.48 17.92
CA ILE A 33 -3.90 -0.71 18.41
C ILE A 33 -3.12 0.60 18.30
N ARG A 34 -2.60 1.06 19.42
CA ARG A 34 -1.77 2.26 19.51
C ARG A 34 -0.36 1.89 19.97
N VAL A 35 0.64 2.59 19.43
CA VAL A 35 2.00 2.45 19.92
C VAL A 35 2.09 3.05 21.33
N PRO A 36 2.48 2.27 22.35
CA PRO A 36 2.62 2.78 23.71
C PRO A 36 3.58 3.96 23.78
N GLU A 37 3.22 4.97 24.58
CA GLU A 37 4.03 6.19 24.73
C GLU A 37 5.45 5.88 25.26
N GLU A 38 5.58 4.88 26.13
CA GLU A 38 6.88 4.44 26.64
C GLU A 38 7.79 3.87 25.53
N ILE A 39 7.23 3.37 24.44
CA ILE A 39 8.01 2.97 23.25
C ILE A 39 8.45 4.23 22.50
N LEU A 40 7.54 5.16 22.23
CA LEU A 40 7.82 6.38 21.45
C LEU A 40 8.79 7.32 22.18
N GLN A 41 8.81 7.29 23.50
CA GLN A 41 9.74 8.09 24.31
C GLN A 41 11.03 7.34 24.68
N ARG A 42 11.20 6.07 24.30
CA ARG A 42 12.42 5.30 24.63
C ARG A 42 13.63 5.90 23.92
N PRO A 43 14.75 6.14 24.65
CA PRO A 43 16.00 6.61 24.04
C PRO A 43 16.50 5.67 22.94
N LEU A 44 17.18 6.24 21.95
CA LEU A 44 17.81 5.49 20.87
C LEU A 44 19.17 6.12 20.55
N PRO A 45 20.13 5.35 19.98
CA PRO A 45 21.40 5.89 19.49
C PRO A 45 21.22 6.55 18.10
N LEU A 46 22.20 7.36 17.69
CA LEU A 46 22.34 7.77 16.31
C LEU A 46 22.67 6.55 15.43
N ARG A 47 21.98 6.47 14.28
CA ARG A 47 22.07 5.34 13.35
C ARG A 47 22.77 5.75 12.06
N GLN A 48 23.34 4.77 11.36
CA GLN A 48 23.93 4.94 10.03
C GLN A 48 23.13 4.15 8.99
N GLY A 49 23.26 4.56 7.71
CA GLY A 49 22.62 3.85 6.61
C GLY A 49 21.13 4.11 6.45
N ILE A 50 20.58 5.13 7.12
CA ILE A 50 19.14 5.50 7.09
C ILE A 50 18.83 6.67 6.14
N GLY A 51 19.79 7.08 5.31
CA GLY A 51 19.74 8.31 4.55
C GLY A 51 20.40 9.48 5.30
N LYS A 52 20.77 10.52 4.55
CA LYS A 52 21.36 11.74 5.12
C LYS A 52 20.42 12.91 4.90
N VAL A 53 20.02 13.52 5.98
CA VAL A 53 19.30 14.79 6.01
C VAL A 53 20.09 15.75 6.87
N HIS A 54 20.16 16.99 6.48
CA HIS A 54 20.56 18.07 7.36
C HIS A 54 19.69 19.29 7.08
N GLU A 55 18.87 19.65 8.04
CA GLU A 55 18.13 20.88 8.03
C GLU A 55 18.46 21.67 9.31
N ALA A 56 19.25 22.73 9.16
CA ALA A 56 19.70 23.52 10.30
C ALA A 56 18.53 24.11 11.06
N VAL A 57 18.50 23.89 12.38
CA VAL A 57 17.44 24.36 13.28
C VAL A 57 18.02 25.22 14.41
N THR A 58 17.16 26.05 15.00
CA THR A 58 17.54 26.95 16.10
C THR A 58 17.71 26.16 17.39
N THR A 59 18.93 25.69 17.61
CA THR A 59 19.37 25.02 18.85
C THR A 59 20.84 25.31 19.13
N SER A 60 21.24 25.32 20.40
CA SER A 60 22.63 25.39 20.82
C SER A 60 23.25 24.00 21.04
N SER A 61 22.47 22.93 20.92
CA SER A 61 22.91 21.55 21.12
C SER A 61 23.18 20.86 19.79
N PRO A 62 24.46 20.62 19.41
CA PRO A 62 24.76 19.84 18.21
C PRO A 62 24.19 18.43 18.23
N GLU A 63 24.03 17.84 19.41
CA GLU A 63 23.46 16.51 19.58
C GLU A 63 21.94 16.54 19.34
N ALA A 64 21.22 17.60 19.81
CA ALA A 64 19.81 17.79 19.50
C ALA A 64 19.58 17.97 18.00
N GLN A 65 20.45 18.71 17.30
CA GLN A 65 20.44 18.83 15.85
C GLN A 65 20.59 17.46 15.18
N ALA A 66 21.54 16.64 15.64
CA ALA A 66 21.80 15.32 15.04
C ALA A 66 20.58 14.38 15.19
N TYR A 67 19.92 14.39 16.34
CA TYR A 67 18.68 13.61 16.54
C TYR A 67 17.50 14.19 15.76
N TYR A 68 17.43 15.49 15.56
CA TYR A 68 16.44 16.11 14.68
C TYR A 68 16.63 15.65 13.22
N ASP A 69 17.88 15.68 12.73
CA ASP A 69 18.20 15.19 11.39
C ASP A 69 17.88 13.70 11.23
N GLN A 70 18.19 12.88 12.25
CA GLN A 70 17.80 11.46 12.27
C GLN A 70 16.26 11.28 12.23
N GLY A 71 15.52 12.10 12.98
CA GLY A 71 14.07 12.10 12.97
C GLY A 71 13.50 12.38 11.58
N LEU A 72 14.06 13.37 10.87
CA LEU A 72 13.69 13.65 9.48
C LEU A 72 14.04 12.49 8.54
N ALA A 73 15.20 11.85 8.71
CA ALA A 73 15.58 10.72 7.87
C ALA A 73 14.59 9.56 7.99
N TYR A 74 14.16 9.23 9.19
CA TYR A 74 13.13 8.23 9.43
C TYR A 74 11.74 8.68 8.94
N LEU A 75 11.38 9.95 9.15
CA LEU A 75 10.12 10.52 8.69
C LEU A 75 9.97 10.36 7.17
N HIS A 76 11.01 10.71 6.42
CA HIS A 76 11.04 10.59 4.95
C HIS A 76 11.18 9.15 4.43
N SER A 77 11.35 8.18 5.31
CA SER A 77 11.35 6.75 5.01
C SER A 77 10.14 6.01 5.59
N PHE A 78 9.13 6.74 6.09
CA PHE A 78 7.90 6.21 6.70
C PHE A 78 8.12 5.31 7.92
N VAL A 79 9.26 5.45 8.60
CA VAL A 79 9.59 4.74 9.84
C VAL A 79 9.14 5.59 11.04
N TRP A 80 7.82 5.70 11.21
CA TRP A 80 7.18 6.68 12.09
C TRP A 80 7.57 6.54 13.56
N ILE A 81 7.74 5.30 14.06
CA ILE A 81 8.14 5.04 15.45
C ILE A 81 9.53 5.62 15.72
N GLU A 82 10.50 5.34 14.86
CA GLU A 82 11.88 5.81 15.04
C GLU A 82 12.00 7.32 14.78
N ALA A 83 11.16 7.87 13.90
CA ALA A 83 11.05 9.32 13.73
C ALA A 83 10.59 9.99 15.03
N ALA A 84 9.49 9.51 15.64
CA ALA A 84 8.99 10.03 16.92
C ALA A 84 10.03 9.88 18.04
N ARG A 85 10.67 8.71 18.17
CA ARG A 85 11.74 8.47 19.16
C ARG A 85 12.90 9.44 19.00
N SER A 86 13.33 9.70 17.76
CA SER A 86 14.42 10.62 17.44
C SER A 86 14.06 12.07 17.82
N PHE A 87 12.86 12.52 17.47
CA PHE A 87 12.39 13.84 17.88
C PHE A 87 12.25 13.96 19.41
N HIS A 88 11.73 12.94 20.09
CA HIS A 88 11.70 12.93 21.57
C HIS A 88 13.12 13.00 22.17
N GLN A 89 14.10 12.33 21.56
CA GLN A 89 15.49 12.42 22.00
C GLN A 89 16.07 13.82 21.79
N ALA A 90 15.79 14.47 20.65
CA ALA A 90 16.18 15.86 20.40
C ALA A 90 15.56 16.80 21.46
N LEU A 91 14.28 16.60 21.80
CA LEU A 91 13.56 17.39 22.81
C LEU A 91 14.05 17.16 24.24
N ARG A 92 14.60 15.99 24.57
CA ARG A 92 15.28 15.76 25.86
C ARG A 92 16.55 16.61 26.00
N LEU A 93 17.26 16.82 24.90
CA LEU A 93 18.49 17.60 24.84
C LEU A 93 18.22 19.11 24.72
N ASP A 94 17.16 19.49 24.03
CA ASP A 94 16.69 20.86 23.91
C ASP A 94 15.14 20.93 23.92
N PRO A 95 14.52 21.11 25.09
CA PRO A 95 13.05 21.21 25.20
C PRO A 95 12.45 22.44 24.50
N SER A 96 13.27 23.36 24.02
CA SER A 96 12.84 24.57 23.29
C SER A 96 12.94 24.43 21.77
N LEU A 97 13.36 23.28 21.26
CA LEU A 97 13.52 23.02 19.82
C LEU A 97 12.16 22.88 19.13
N ALA A 98 11.59 23.98 18.66
CA ALA A 98 10.27 24.04 18.03
C ALA A 98 10.15 23.11 16.82
N MET A 99 11.21 22.99 16.01
CA MET A 99 11.18 22.15 14.82
C MET A 99 11.13 20.66 15.14
N ALA A 100 11.63 20.21 16.28
CA ALA A 100 11.46 18.82 16.71
C ALA A 100 10.01 18.51 17.11
N TYR A 101 9.28 19.46 17.73
CA TYR A 101 7.85 19.32 17.94
C TYR A 101 7.07 19.32 16.62
N LEU A 102 7.50 20.11 15.63
CA LEU A 102 6.90 20.09 14.30
C LEU A 102 7.07 18.72 13.63
N GLY A 103 8.30 18.17 13.61
CA GLY A 103 8.58 16.84 13.11
C GLY A 103 7.83 15.74 13.87
N LEU A 104 7.71 15.87 15.20
CA LEU A 104 6.93 14.96 16.02
C LEU A 104 5.44 14.97 15.63
N SER A 105 4.89 16.15 15.29
CA SER A 105 3.52 16.25 14.79
C SER A 105 3.30 15.50 13.47
N ASP A 106 4.33 15.44 12.60
CA ASP A 106 4.29 14.65 11.37
C ASP A 106 4.36 13.15 11.66
N ALA A 107 5.27 12.74 12.55
CA ALA A 107 5.40 11.34 12.96
C ALA A 107 4.10 10.81 13.58
N TYR A 108 3.43 11.60 14.42
CA TYR A 108 2.14 11.23 15.01
C TYR A 108 1.01 11.14 13.98
N VAL A 109 1.01 11.97 12.92
CA VAL A 109 0.07 11.81 11.80
C VAL A 109 0.30 10.46 11.11
N GLY A 110 1.55 10.08 10.84
CA GLY A 110 1.88 8.77 10.27
C GLY A 110 1.46 7.59 11.15
N LEU A 111 1.53 7.76 12.48
CA LEU A 111 1.05 6.77 13.47
C LEU A 111 -0.47 6.82 13.70
N GLN A 112 -1.21 7.70 13.00
CA GLN A 112 -2.65 7.96 13.19
C GLN A 112 -3.01 8.46 14.61
N GLU A 113 -2.05 9.00 15.34
CA GLU A 113 -2.23 9.59 16.66
C GLU A 113 -2.57 11.10 16.54
N PHE A 114 -3.69 11.42 15.89
CA PHE A 114 -4.10 12.78 15.55
C PHE A 114 -4.19 13.72 16.76
N PRO A 115 -4.73 13.32 17.93
CA PRO A 115 -4.74 14.19 19.11
C PRO A 115 -3.34 14.59 19.57
N GLU A 116 -2.38 13.67 19.53
CA GLU A 116 -0.99 13.92 19.91
C GLU A 116 -0.26 14.75 18.84
N ALA A 117 -0.60 14.55 17.55
CA ALA A 117 -0.11 15.40 16.48
C ALA A 117 -0.49 16.87 16.67
N VAL A 118 -1.76 17.13 17.03
CA VAL A 118 -2.25 18.49 17.33
C VAL A 118 -1.50 19.10 18.53
N LYS A 119 -1.37 18.36 19.63
CA LYS A 119 -0.64 18.84 20.84
C LYS A 119 0.82 19.19 20.51
N ALA A 120 1.50 18.33 19.73
CA ALA A 120 2.88 18.57 19.31
C ALA A 120 2.97 19.83 18.44
N PHE A 121 2.05 20.00 17.49
CA PHE A 121 1.98 21.20 16.65
C PHE A 121 1.71 22.48 17.46
N GLU A 122 0.73 22.48 18.36
CA GLU A 122 0.45 23.61 19.26
C GLU A 122 1.67 23.98 20.11
N ARG A 123 2.41 22.96 20.57
CA ARG A 123 3.66 23.19 21.31
C ARG A 123 4.72 23.84 20.43
N ALA A 124 4.89 23.38 19.18
CA ALA A 124 5.78 24.01 18.22
C ALA A 124 5.42 25.49 18.01
N GLN A 125 4.14 25.80 17.80
CA GLN A 125 3.66 27.17 17.61
C GLN A 125 3.92 28.05 18.83
N SER A 126 3.79 27.51 20.05
CA SER A 126 4.06 28.27 21.29
C SER A 126 5.51 28.72 21.44
N LEU A 127 6.42 28.15 20.63
CA LEU A 127 7.86 28.47 20.61
C LEU A 127 8.26 29.32 19.39
N ALA A 128 7.30 29.79 18.60
CA ALA A 128 7.53 30.44 17.30
C ALA A 128 8.34 31.74 17.37
N GLU A 129 8.38 32.42 18.51
CA GLU A 129 9.15 33.68 18.67
C GLU A 129 10.65 33.50 18.44
N LYS A 130 11.20 32.31 18.68
CA LYS A 130 12.62 31.99 18.58
C LYS A 130 13.04 31.47 17.20
N LEU A 131 12.10 31.25 16.30
CA LEU A 131 12.36 30.64 14.99
C LEU A 131 13.15 31.57 14.06
N SER A 132 14.08 31.02 13.32
CA SER A 132 14.66 31.66 12.13
C SER A 132 13.59 31.86 11.04
N ASP A 133 13.89 32.68 10.04
CA ASP A 133 12.97 32.92 8.93
C ASP A 133 12.63 31.63 8.17
N ARG A 134 13.61 30.73 7.97
CA ARG A 134 13.41 29.44 7.33
C ARG A 134 12.47 28.55 8.15
N GLU A 135 12.67 28.45 9.44
CA GLU A 135 11.81 27.67 10.34
C GLU A 135 10.39 28.24 10.38
N ARG A 136 10.23 29.57 10.35
CA ARG A 136 8.90 30.21 10.24
C ARG A 136 8.16 29.82 8.95
N VAL A 137 8.88 29.71 7.84
CA VAL A 137 8.32 29.23 6.57
C VAL A 137 7.80 27.80 6.72
N ARG A 138 8.59 26.89 7.29
CA ARG A 138 8.18 25.49 7.55
C ARG A 138 6.95 25.42 8.45
N MET A 139 6.96 26.19 9.54
CA MET A 139 5.83 26.30 10.49
C MET A 139 4.57 26.81 9.78
N THR A 140 4.68 27.81 8.91
CA THR A 140 3.54 28.36 8.17
C THR A 140 2.95 27.33 7.20
N ILE A 141 3.79 26.63 6.46
CA ILE A 141 3.35 25.57 5.55
C ILE A 141 2.60 24.49 6.32
N ARG A 142 3.16 24.03 7.44
CA ARG A 142 2.54 23.01 8.29
C ARG A 142 1.21 23.49 8.89
N ALA A 143 1.13 24.74 9.32
CA ALA A 143 -0.12 25.31 9.82
C ALA A 143 -1.24 25.25 8.76
N ARG A 144 -0.93 25.60 7.51
CA ARG A 144 -1.90 25.49 6.40
C ARG A 144 -2.28 24.06 6.08
N GLN A 145 -1.35 23.13 6.19
CA GLN A 145 -1.64 21.71 6.05
C GLN A 145 -2.58 21.21 7.17
N PHE A 146 -2.33 21.58 8.42
CA PHE A 146 -3.23 21.25 9.55
C PHE A 146 -4.61 21.87 9.40
N ASP A 147 -4.70 23.14 8.95
CA ASP A 147 -5.99 23.77 8.63
C ASP A 147 -6.80 22.95 7.61
N TYR A 148 -6.11 22.40 6.60
CA TYR A 148 -6.72 21.55 5.59
C TYR A 148 -7.09 20.16 6.14
N LEU A 149 -6.22 19.55 6.94
CA LEU A 149 -6.47 18.27 7.64
C LEU A 149 -7.72 18.34 8.53
N ALA A 150 -7.87 19.43 9.30
CA ALA A 150 -8.98 19.62 10.23
C ALA A 150 -10.35 19.82 9.55
N ASP A 151 -10.36 20.15 8.25
CA ASP A 151 -11.57 20.43 7.48
C ASP A 151 -11.46 19.74 6.10
N GLY A 152 -11.39 18.41 6.16
CA GLY A 152 -11.11 17.55 5.01
C GLY A 152 -12.03 17.83 3.82
N GLY A 153 -11.43 18.12 2.67
CA GLY A 153 -12.14 18.44 1.43
C GLY A 153 -12.45 19.92 1.22
N ASN A 154 -12.07 20.81 2.12
CA ASN A 154 -12.22 22.25 1.92
C ASN A 154 -11.21 22.79 0.91
N LEU A 155 -11.66 23.05 -0.32
CA LEU A 155 -10.80 23.51 -1.43
C LEU A 155 -10.11 24.84 -1.15
N GLN A 156 -10.71 25.76 -0.37
CA GLN A 156 -10.05 27.03 -0.04
C GLN A 156 -8.84 26.80 0.86
N LYS A 157 -8.95 25.90 1.84
CA LYS A 157 -7.85 25.52 2.72
C LYS A 157 -6.76 24.75 1.93
N TYR A 158 -7.16 23.86 1.02
CA TYR A 158 -6.24 23.21 0.12
C TYR A 158 -5.43 24.21 -0.71
N PHE A 159 -6.10 25.16 -1.36
CA PHE A 159 -5.40 26.19 -2.13
C PHE A 159 -4.54 27.10 -1.27
N ALA A 160 -4.94 27.41 -0.01
CA ALA A 160 -4.11 28.17 0.91
C ALA A 160 -2.83 27.42 1.31
N TYR A 161 -2.91 26.09 1.47
CA TYR A 161 -1.73 25.25 1.70
C TYR A 161 -0.78 25.27 0.51
N ARG A 162 -1.29 25.02 -0.71
CA ARG A 162 -0.49 25.09 -1.94
C ARG A 162 0.14 26.47 -2.15
N GLN A 163 -0.60 27.53 -1.85
CA GLN A 163 -0.10 28.90 -2.00
C GLN A 163 1.04 29.19 -1.00
N ALA A 164 0.95 28.72 0.24
CA ALA A 164 2.03 28.89 1.20
C ALA A 164 3.36 28.24 0.73
N VAL A 165 3.28 27.07 0.10
CA VAL A 165 4.48 26.43 -0.51
C VAL A 165 4.95 27.21 -1.73
N ALA A 166 4.04 27.71 -2.57
CA ALA A 166 4.40 28.51 -3.74
C ALA A 166 5.09 29.83 -3.36
N ASP A 167 4.60 30.51 -2.32
CA ASP A 167 5.22 31.73 -1.79
C ASP A 167 6.63 31.46 -1.23
N ALA A 168 6.81 30.35 -0.53
CA ALA A 168 8.10 29.92 -0.03
C ALA A 168 9.11 29.63 -1.17
N LEU A 169 8.67 28.94 -2.23
CA LEU A 169 9.48 28.69 -3.43
C LEU A 169 9.81 29.98 -4.20
N ALA A 170 8.90 30.95 -4.22
CA ALA A 170 9.17 32.25 -4.82
C ALA A 170 10.26 33.03 -4.07
N ALA A 171 10.37 32.83 -2.75
CA ALA A 171 11.40 33.42 -1.92
C ALA A 171 12.74 32.66 -1.98
N ASP A 172 12.71 31.32 -2.02
CA ASP A 172 13.90 30.46 -2.09
C ASP A 172 13.66 29.23 -2.97
N SER A 173 13.80 29.39 -4.27
CA SER A 173 13.68 28.30 -5.25
C SER A 173 14.85 27.30 -5.25
N LYS A 174 15.92 27.58 -4.48
CA LYS A 174 17.10 26.72 -4.39
C LYS A 174 17.06 25.74 -3.22
N ASP A 175 16.05 25.83 -2.36
CA ASP A 175 15.85 24.87 -1.28
C ASP A 175 15.19 23.59 -1.83
N PRO A 176 15.88 22.42 -1.90
CA PRO A 176 15.32 21.18 -2.44
C PRO A 176 14.14 20.65 -1.62
N TRP A 177 14.09 20.95 -0.33
CA TRP A 177 12.99 20.53 0.54
C TRP A 177 11.68 21.23 0.23
N LEU A 178 11.73 22.51 -0.23
CA LEU A 178 10.51 23.20 -0.66
C LEU A 178 9.90 22.56 -1.92
N TRP A 179 10.73 21.99 -2.80
CA TRP A 179 10.24 21.24 -3.96
C TRP A 179 9.59 19.91 -3.54
N ILE A 180 10.12 19.23 -2.53
CA ILE A 180 9.48 18.04 -1.94
C ILE A 180 8.14 18.43 -1.32
N LEU A 181 8.07 19.48 -0.51
CA LEU A 181 6.82 19.98 0.07
C LEU A 181 5.82 20.43 -1.01
N ARG A 182 6.31 20.90 -2.17
CA ARG A 182 5.45 21.20 -3.31
C ARG A 182 4.82 19.94 -3.86
N GLY A 183 5.57 18.86 -3.99
CA GLY A 183 5.04 17.55 -4.36
C GLY A 183 3.91 17.12 -3.45
N PHE A 184 4.12 17.16 -2.14
CA PHE A 184 3.07 16.82 -1.14
C PHE A 184 1.82 17.68 -1.28
N ALA A 185 1.99 19.00 -1.45
CA ALA A 185 0.86 19.91 -1.57
C ALA A 185 0.05 19.71 -2.87
N ASP A 186 0.63 19.12 -3.91
CA ASP A 186 -0.04 18.85 -5.17
C ASP A 186 -0.64 17.44 -5.29
N GLU A 187 -0.41 16.55 -4.33
CA GLU A 187 -1.05 15.22 -4.30
C GLU A 187 -2.56 15.24 -4.04
N GLY A 188 -3.09 16.35 -3.56
CA GLY A 188 -4.52 16.53 -3.33
C GLY A 188 -5.07 15.86 -2.06
N SER A 189 -4.25 15.06 -1.37
CA SER A 189 -4.59 14.49 -0.08
C SER A 189 -4.00 15.33 1.06
N PRO A 190 -4.77 15.68 2.10
CA PRO A 190 -4.22 16.40 3.24
C PRO A 190 -3.19 15.60 4.05
N LEU A 191 -3.26 14.28 3.96
CA LEU A 191 -2.33 13.33 4.60
C LEU A 191 -1.19 12.90 3.66
N ALA A 192 -1.06 13.54 2.48
CA ALA A 192 -0.06 13.18 1.51
C ALA A 192 1.36 13.30 2.07
N HIS A 193 2.08 12.21 1.95
CA HIS A 193 3.48 12.08 2.31
C HIS A 193 4.33 11.60 1.13
N GLY A 194 3.90 11.89 -0.11
CA GLY A 194 4.62 11.49 -1.32
C GLY A 194 4.32 10.08 -1.83
N GLN A 195 3.31 9.38 -1.28
CA GLN A 195 3.05 7.98 -1.62
C GLN A 195 2.27 7.78 -2.92
N GLY A 196 1.41 8.71 -3.27
CA GLY A 196 0.48 8.52 -4.38
C GLY A 196 0.77 9.35 -5.61
N GLY A 197 1.35 10.47 -5.43
CA GLY A 197 1.72 11.47 -6.43
C GLY A 197 0.70 11.75 -7.54
N ALA A 198 0.50 12.99 -7.89
CA ALA A 198 -0.06 13.32 -9.20
C ALA A 198 1.08 13.34 -10.23
N VAL A 199 0.79 13.08 -11.50
CA VAL A 199 1.82 13.09 -12.56
C VAL A 199 2.68 14.37 -12.57
N ASP A 200 2.10 15.51 -12.19
CA ASP A 200 2.79 16.80 -12.11
C ASP A 200 3.88 16.83 -11.01
N THR A 201 3.81 15.95 -10.00
CA THR A 201 4.79 15.92 -8.91
C THR A 201 6.15 15.36 -9.34
N ILE A 202 6.22 14.63 -10.47
CA ILE A 202 7.48 14.17 -11.08
C ILE A 202 8.44 15.35 -11.24
N ALA A 203 8.00 16.44 -11.88
CA ALA A 203 8.84 17.59 -12.15
C ALA A 203 9.35 18.27 -10.86
N PHE A 204 8.59 18.21 -9.76
CA PHE A 204 9.01 18.80 -8.50
C PHE A 204 10.10 17.96 -7.82
N TYR A 205 9.94 16.64 -7.78
CA TYR A 205 10.97 15.76 -7.22
C TYR A 205 12.23 15.70 -8.07
N GLU A 206 12.11 15.73 -9.41
CA GLU A 206 13.25 15.88 -10.32
C GLU A 206 13.99 17.21 -10.10
N THR A 207 13.26 18.31 -9.82
CA THR A 207 13.89 19.59 -9.48
C THR A 207 14.63 19.52 -8.14
N ALA A 208 14.05 18.83 -7.13
CA ALA A 208 14.74 18.60 -5.86
C ALA A 208 16.05 17.81 -6.07
N LEU A 209 16.04 16.78 -6.93
CA LEU A 209 17.23 15.99 -7.28
C LEU A 209 18.23 16.78 -8.11
N TYR A 210 17.80 17.65 -9.01
CA TYR A 210 18.71 18.56 -9.72
C TYR A 210 19.48 19.47 -8.76
N LEU A 211 18.84 19.95 -7.69
CA LEU A 211 19.45 20.79 -6.66
C LEU A 211 20.28 19.97 -5.65
N SER A 212 19.91 18.75 -5.40
CA SER A 212 20.55 17.84 -4.43
C SER A 212 20.49 16.39 -4.91
N PRO A 213 21.45 15.94 -5.75
CA PRO A 213 21.39 14.62 -6.39
C PRO A 213 21.41 13.42 -5.44
N ASP A 214 21.93 13.57 -4.23
CA ASP A 214 21.94 12.52 -3.19
C ASP A 214 20.83 12.69 -2.16
N ASN A 215 19.76 13.42 -2.50
CA ASN A 215 18.59 13.54 -1.64
C ASN A 215 17.75 12.26 -1.71
N PHE A 216 17.97 11.34 -0.77
CA PHE A 216 17.30 10.04 -0.74
C PHE A 216 15.77 10.17 -0.66
N ALA A 217 15.25 11.21 0.02
CA ALA A 217 13.83 11.45 0.14
C ALA A 217 13.21 11.83 -1.22
N ALA A 218 13.89 12.62 -2.03
CA ALA A 218 13.42 12.97 -3.37
C ALA A 218 13.40 11.74 -4.30
N HIS A 219 14.42 10.85 -4.22
CA HIS A 219 14.42 9.56 -4.92
C HIS A 219 13.23 8.70 -4.49
N HIS A 220 12.98 8.60 -3.19
CA HIS A 220 11.88 7.84 -2.62
C HIS A 220 10.52 8.31 -3.15
N TYR A 221 10.23 9.62 -3.07
CA TYR A 221 8.94 10.17 -3.50
C TYR A 221 8.78 10.16 -5.03
N LEU A 222 9.87 10.40 -5.78
CA LEU A 222 9.86 10.25 -7.22
C LEU A 222 9.54 8.81 -7.63
N ALA A 223 10.13 7.83 -6.94
CA ALA A 223 9.85 6.42 -7.18
C ALA A 223 8.36 6.11 -7.02
N HIS A 224 7.72 6.51 -5.94
CA HIS A 224 6.28 6.33 -5.74
C HIS A 224 5.44 6.97 -6.86
N THR A 225 5.80 8.20 -7.30
CA THR A 225 5.08 8.84 -8.39
C THR A 225 5.28 8.09 -9.72
N LEU A 226 6.50 7.62 -9.99
CA LEU A 226 6.80 6.86 -11.20
C LEU A 226 6.17 5.46 -11.20
N GLU A 227 6.03 4.82 -10.05
CA GLU A 227 5.29 3.56 -9.90
C GLU A 227 3.83 3.69 -10.32
N ASN A 228 3.22 4.84 -10.05
CA ASN A 228 1.83 5.11 -10.37
C ASN A 228 1.64 5.66 -11.80
N HIS A 229 2.54 6.51 -12.27
CA HIS A 229 2.31 7.33 -13.47
C HIS A 229 3.43 7.29 -14.50
N GLY A 230 4.55 6.66 -14.19
CA GLY A 230 5.74 6.65 -15.03
C GLY A 230 6.12 5.27 -15.58
N PRO A 231 7.25 5.22 -16.32
CA PRO A 231 7.82 3.95 -16.73
C PRO A 231 8.40 3.18 -15.53
N VAL A 232 8.03 1.92 -15.36
CA VAL A 232 8.51 1.06 -14.26
C VAL A 232 10.04 0.98 -14.18
N LYS A 233 10.75 1.06 -15.32
CA LYS A 233 12.21 1.08 -15.34
C LYS A 233 12.78 2.32 -14.67
N ALA A 234 12.18 3.49 -14.89
CA ALA A 234 12.60 4.71 -14.22
C ALA A 234 12.29 4.64 -12.71
N ALA A 235 11.13 4.08 -12.34
CA ALA A 235 10.83 3.83 -10.92
C ALA A 235 11.89 2.91 -10.27
N LEU A 236 12.33 1.84 -10.97
CA LEU A 236 13.39 0.96 -10.47
C LEU A 236 14.71 1.71 -10.25
N GLU A 237 15.10 2.59 -11.17
CA GLU A 237 16.34 3.39 -11.02
C GLU A 237 16.28 4.28 -9.78
N GLU A 238 15.12 4.90 -9.52
CA GLU A 238 14.93 5.76 -8.36
C GLU A 238 14.87 4.97 -7.04
N THR A 239 14.22 3.80 -7.02
CA THR A 239 14.22 2.94 -5.84
C THR A 239 15.61 2.38 -5.52
N GLN A 240 16.42 2.04 -6.53
CA GLN A 240 17.81 1.63 -6.34
C GLN A 240 18.71 2.75 -5.82
N ASN A 241 18.47 4.00 -6.24
CA ASN A 241 19.15 5.16 -5.67
C ASN A 241 18.75 5.37 -4.20
N TYR A 242 17.46 5.23 -3.88
CA TYR A 242 16.98 5.31 -2.50
C TYR A 242 17.63 4.23 -1.63
N GLU A 243 17.63 2.96 -2.06
CA GLU A 243 18.28 1.84 -1.37
C GLU A 243 19.77 2.10 -1.14
N ARG A 244 20.49 2.52 -2.17
CA ARG A 244 21.93 2.84 -2.07
C ARG A 244 22.21 3.92 -1.03
N LEU A 245 21.34 4.93 -0.90
CA LEU A 245 21.49 6.05 0.03
C LEU A 245 20.99 5.72 1.45
N ALA A 246 20.03 4.80 1.58
CA ALA A 246 19.42 4.42 2.84
C ALA A 246 19.33 2.88 3.04
N PRO A 247 20.46 2.14 2.94
CA PRO A 247 20.46 0.66 2.90
C PRO A 247 20.03 -0.02 4.20
N ALA A 248 19.89 0.70 5.30
CA ALA A 248 19.39 0.17 6.57
C ALA A 248 17.87 0.37 6.74
N ILE A 249 17.20 0.95 5.75
CA ILE A 249 15.76 1.16 5.77
C ILE A 249 15.06 -0.01 5.08
N PRO A 250 14.20 -0.78 5.78
CA PRO A 250 13.46 -1.89 5.18
C PRO A 250 12.64 -1.47 3.96
N HIS A 251 11.95 -0.34 4.05
CA HIS A 251 11.12 0.22 2.99
C HIS A 251 11.90 0.49 1.69
N ALA A 252 13.21 0.82 1.76
CA ALA A 252 14.02 1.03 0.56
C ALA A 252 14.18 -0.25 -0.27
N HIS A 253 14.44 -1.39 0.37
CA HIS A 253 14.50 -2.71 -0.27
C HIS A 253 13.13 -3.14 -0.80
N HIS A 254 12.08 -2.96 0.00
CA HIS A 254 10.70 -3.25 -0.38
C HIS A 254 10.31 -2.52 -1.68
N MET A 255 10.65 -1.24 -1.83
CA MET A 255 10.39 -0.45 -3.03
C MET A 255 11.14 -0.98 -4.26
N VAL A 256 12.37 -1.46 -4.11
CA VAL A 256 13.09 -2.16 -5.19
C VAL A 256 12.35 -3.44 -5.59
N GLY A 257 11.88 -4.21 -4.61
CA GLY A 257 11.07 -5.41 -4.81
C GLY A 257 9.83 -5.18 -5.67
N HIS A 258 9.07 -4.11 -5.41
CA HIS A 258 7.91 -3.69 -6.22
C HIS A 258 8.23 -3.63 -7.72
N ASN A 259 9.26 -2.89 -8.06
CA ASN A 259 9.60 -2.61 -9.45
C ASN A 259 10.23 -3.81 -10.15
N LEU A 260 11.03 -4.61 -9.44
CA LEU A 260 11.55 -5.86 -9.94
C LEU A 260 10.43 -6.84 -10.27
N ARG A 261 9.41 -6.96 -9.39
CA ARG A 261 8.25 -7.83 -9.60
C ARG A 261 7.48 -7.42 -10.87
N ARG A 262 7.21 -6.14 -11.06
CA ARG A 262 6.52 -5.60 -12.25
C ARG A 262 7.31 -5.76 -13.55
N LEU A 263 8.63 -5.89 -13.47
CA LEU A 263 9.51 -6.17 -14.61
C LEU A 263 9.71 -7.67 -14.89
N GLY A 264 8.98 -8.55 -14.18
CA GLY A 264 9.10 -10.00 -14.32
C GLY A 264 10.37 -10.59 -13.69
N ARG A 265 11.12 -9.80 -12.90
CA ARG A 265 12.32 -10.21 -12.16
C ARG A 265 11.94 -10.70 -10.76
N THR A 266 10.97 -11.62 -10.70
CA THR A 266 10.29 -12.02 -9.45
C THR A 266 11.23 -12.65 -8.42
N GLU A 267 12.23 -13.41 -8.84
CA GLU A 267 13.21 -13.99 -7.92
C GLU A 267 14.07 -12.93 -7.23
N GLU A 268 14.44 -11.89 -7.97
CA GLU A 268 15.19 -10.76 -7.40
C GLU A 268 14.29 -9.92 -6.49
N ALA A 269 13.02 -9.74 -6.85
CA ALA A 269 12.05 -9.10 -5.98
C ALA A 269 11.90 -9.81 -4.63
N ILE A 270 11.83 -11.15 -4.64
CA ILE A 270 11.79 -11.97 -3.42
C ILE A 270 13.03 -11.71 -2.55
N GLN A 271 14.23 -11.61 -3.13
CA GLN A 271 15.44 -11.33 -2.34
C GLN A 271 15.37 -9.95 -1.66
N GLU A 272 14.83 -8.94 -2.33
CA GLU A 272 14.65 -7.61 -1.75
C GLU A 272 13.59 -7.61 -0.64
N PHE A 273 12.44 -8.26 -0.83
CA PHE A 273 11.44 -8.41 0.22
C PHE A 273 11.97 -9.19 1.44
N LEU A 274 12.76 -10.24 1.22
CA LEU A 274 13.44 -10.98 2.30
C LEU A 274 14.47 -10.11 3.02
N LYS A 275 15.16 -9.22 2.30
CA LYS A 275 16.10 -8.28 2.91
C LYS A 275 15.37 -7.26 3.78
N ALA A 276 14.24 -6.74 3.32
CA ALA A 276 13.38 -5.88 4.14
C ALA A 276 12.93 -6.59 5.41
N GLU A 277 12.42 -7.83 5.29
CA GLU A 277 12.01 -8.67 6.45
C GLU A 277 13.16 -8.94 7.42
N GLU A 278 14.38 -9.23 6.92
CA GLU A 278 15.57 -9.41 7.76
C GLU A 278 15.87 -8.18 8.62
N LEU A 279 15.82 -6.98 8.01
CA LEU A 279 16.06 -5.71 8.67
C LEU A 279 14.98 -5.42 9.72
N GLU A 280 13.70 -5.63 9.39
CA GLU A 280 12.56 -5.50 10.30
C GLU A 280 12.71 -6.44 11.51
N ASN A 281 12.97 -7.72 11.27
CA ASN A 281 13.15 -8.70 12.31
C ASN A 281 14.37 -8.41 13.20
N ALA A 282 15.45 -7.86 12.64
CA ALA A 282 16.61 -7.40 13.41
C ALA A 282 16.24 -6.20 14.30
N TYR A 283 15.47 -5.26 13.77
CA TYR A 283 14.96 -4.10 14.50
C TYR A 283 14.07 -4.51 15.67
N TYR A 284 13.06 -5.38 15.45
CA TYR A 284 12.14 -5.82 16.51
C TYR A 284 12.88 -6.50 17.67
N ARG A 285 13.86 -7.34 17.34
CA ARG A 285 14.69 -8.01 18.37
C ARG A 285 15.58 -7.02 19.14
N SER A 286 16.26 -6.12 18.43
CA SER A 286 17.22 -5.20 19.06
C SER A 286 16.53 -4.12 19.88
N GLU A 287 15.44 -3.56 19.36
CA GLU A 287 14.71 -2.46 20.00
C GLU A 287 13.58 -2.93 20.91
N LYS A 288 13.26 -4.24 20.91
CA LYS A 288 12.15 -4.84 21.68
C LYS A 288 10.83 -4.14 21.38
N ILE A 289 10.58 -3.90 20.10
CA ILE A 289 9.33 -3.34 19.58
C ILE A 289 8.56 -4.47 18.91
N PRO A 290 7.32 -4.74 19.33
CA PRO A 290 6.48 -5.74 18.68
C PRO A 290 6.16 -5.37 17.22
N ALA A 291 6.24 -6.36 16.32
CA ALA A 291 5.95 -6.19 14.89
C ALA A 291 4.55 -5.64 14.61
N GLN A 292 3.61 -5.87 15.51
CA GLN A 292 2.22 -5.37 15.39
C GLN A 292 2.10 -3.85 15.33
N TYR A 293 3.13 -3.10 15.73
CA TYR A 293 3.15 -1.63 15.66
C TYR A 293 3.78 -1.11 14.36
N ASP A 294 4.30 -1.99 13.52
CA ASP A 294 4.90 -1.64 12.25
C ASP A 294 3.92 -1.93 11.09
N TRP A 295 3.40 -0.89 10.47
CA TRP A 295 2.49 -1.01 9.32
C TRP A 295 3.14 -1.71 8.13
N HIS A 296 4.47 -1.54 7.98
CA HIS A 296 5.21 -1.98 6.80
C HIS A 296 5.41 -3.50 6.77
N HIS A 297 5.61 -4.14 7.93
CA HIS A 297 5.94 -5.56 8.01
C HIS A 297 4.86 -6.45 7.38
N GLY A 298 3.60 -6.26 7.79
CA GLY A 298 2.48 -7.02 7.22
C GLY A 298 2.33 -6.81 5.70
N HIS A 299 2.58 -5.59 5.23
CA HIS A 299 2.55 -5.25 3.82
C HIS A 299 3.70 -5.90 3.04
N ASN A 300 4.91 -5.89 3.58
CA ASN A 300 6.06 -6.58 3.00
C ASN A 300 5.84 -8.09 2.89
N LEU A 301 5.32 -8.73 3.94
CA LEU A 301 4.98 -10.16 3.93
C LEU A 301 3.89 -10.50 2.89
N GLN A 302 2.89 -9.63 2.72
CA GLN A 302 1.87 -9.80 1.68
C GLN A 302 2.51 -9.87 0.29
N LEU A 303 3.34 -8.90 -0.09
CA LEU A 303 3.96 -8.86 -1.41
C LEU A 303 5.01 -9.95 -1.61
N LEU A 304 5.72 -10.33 -0.56
CA LEU A 304 6.58 -11.51 -0.55
C LEU A 304 5.78 -12.77 -0.85
N GLY A 305 4.64 -12.96 -0.18
CA GLY A 305 3.75 -14.08 -0.38
C GLY A 305 3.17 -14.13 -1.80
N LEU A 306 2.68 -13.01 -2.33
CA LEU A 306 2.20 -12.90 -3.71
C LEU A 306 3.32 -13.19 -4.73
N SER A 307 4.56 -12.78 -4.43
CA SER A 307 5.71 -13.07 -5.29
C SER A 307 6.09 -14.56 -5.29
N TYR A 308 6.05 -15.22 -4.15
CA TYR A 308 6.19 -16.67 -4.04
C TYR A 308 5.09 -17.42 -4.80
N GLN A 309 3.83 -16.94 -4.68
CA GLN A 309 2.69 -17.50 -5.41
C GLN A 309 2.91 -17.41 -6.93
N ALA A 310 3.41 -16.27 -7.41
CA ALA A 310 3.69 -16.09 -8.83
C ALA A 310 4.71 -17.11 -9.38
N LEU A 311 5.66 -17.56 -8.57
CA LEU A 311 6.64 -18.60 -8.92
C LEU A 311 6.17 -20.05 -8.64
N GLY A 312 4.94 -20.25 -8.15
CA GLY A 312 4.44 -21.56 -7.75
C GLY A 312 5.08 -22.11 -6.47
N GLN A 313 5.74 -21.30 -5.69
CA GLN A 313 6.32 -21.64 -4.38
C GLN A 313 5.26 -21.50 -3.28
N PHE A 314 4.19 -22.32 -3.39
CA PHE A 314 2.97 -22.16 -2.61
C PHE A 314 3.15 -22.39 -1.11
N LYS A 315 4.12 -23.22 -0.70
CA LYS A 315 4.42 -23.40 0.73
C LYS A 315 5.00 -22.15 1.37
N ALA A 316 5.91 -21.48 0.64
CA ALA A 316 6.48 -20.21 1.10
C ALA A 316 5.44 -19.08 1.05
N ALA A 317 4.62 -19.05 -0.01
CA ALA A 317 3.48 -18.12 -0.11
C ALA A 317 2.51 -18.28 1.05
N GLU A 318 2.11 -19.52 1.37
CA GLU A 318 1.23 -19.84 2.50
C GLU A 318 1.79 -19.35 3.83
N ALA A 319 3.09 -19.57 4.07
CA ALA A 319 3.74 -19.13 5.30
C ALA A 319 3.69 -17.61 5.45
N ALA A 320 4.11 -16.86 4.42
CA ALA A 320 4.17 -15.40 4.43
C ALA A 320 2.77 -14.76 4.52
N LEU A 321 1.82 -15.22 3.69
CA LEU A 321 0.46 -14.68 3.69
C LEU A 321 -0.30 -14.96 4.98
N ARG A 322 -0.10 -16.16 5.56
CA ARG A 322 -0.70 -16.50 6.85
C ARG A 322 -0.10 -15.70 7.98
N GLU A 323 1.21 -15.47 7.98
CA GLU A 323 1.85 -14.61 8.98
C GLU A 323 1.32 -13.18 8.88
N ALA A 324 1.27 -12.58 7.68
CA ALA A 324 0.67 -11.27 7.45
C ALA A 324 -0.79 -11.20 7.94
N PHE A 325 -1.58 -12.24 7.69
CA PHE A 325 -2.97 -12.32 8.11
C PHE A 325 -3.14 -12.33 9.64
N LEU A 326 -2.23 -12.96 10.36
CA LEU A 326 -2.29 -13.08 11.83
C LEU A 326 -1.77 -11.85 12.57
N LEU A 327 -1.06 -10.94 11.89
CA LEU A 327 -0.60 -9.70 12.51
C LEU A 327 -1.81 -8.82 12.85
N PRO A 328 -1.88 -8.27 14.06
CA PRO A 328 -2.83 -7.23 14.37
C PRO A 328 -2.56 -5.99 13.52
N VAL A 329 -3.61 -5.29 13.11
CA VAL A 329 -3.52 -4.13 12.22
C VAL A 329 -4.15 -2.90 12.86
N PHE A 330 -3.66 -1.72 12.50
CA PHE A 330 -4.11 -0.45 13.05
C PHE A 330 -4.51 0.57 11.95
N THR A 331 -4.58 0.12 10.69
CA THR A 331 -5.05 0.92 9.57
C THR A 331 -6.08 0.15 8.74
N ASP A 332 -7.02 0.86 8.13
CA ASP A 332 -8.00 0.29 7.20
C ASP A 332 -7.34 -0.36 5.98
N PHE A 333 -6.25 0.22 5.48
CA PHE A 333 -5.45 -0.37 4.40
C PHE A 333 -4.82 -1.71 4.79
N ALA A 334 -4.20 -1.81 5.96
CA ALA A 334 -3.63 -3.06 6.44
C ALA A 334 -4.71 -4.13 6.65
N GLU A 335 -5.91 -3.75 7.12
CA GLU A 335 -7.07 -4.65 7.19
C GLU A 335 -7.47 -5.17 5.81
N PHE A 336 -7.51 -4.31 4.81
CA PHE A 336 -7.84 -4.70 3.44
C PHE A 336 -6.81 -5.66 2.85
N ASN A 337 -5.53 -5.45 3.11
CA ASN A 337 -4.45 -6.29 2.61
C ASN A 337 -4.50 -7.73 3.15
N ARG A 338 -5.11 -7.96 4.31
CA ARG A 338 -5.32 -9.31 4.88
C ARG A 338 -6.12 -10.22 3.94
N ARG A 339 -6.89 -9.67 3.00
CA ARG A 339 -7.64 -10.41 1.97
C ARG A 339 -6.79 -11.36 1.13
N ALA A 340 -5.48 -11.08 0.99
CA ALA A 340 -4.58 -11.92 0.22
C ALA A 340 -4.53 -13.38 0.72
N TRP A 341 -4.69 -13.61 2.03
CA TRP A 341 -4.71 -14.96 2.59
C TRP A 341 -5.95 -15.77 2.20
N PRO A 342 -7.21 -15.36 2.47
CA PRO A 342 -8.38 -16.11 2.02
C PRO A 342 -8.48 -16.21 0.50
N GLN A 343 -8.01 -15.21 -0.27
CA GLN A 343 -7.93 -15.27 -1.71
C GLN A 343 -6.96 -16.37 -2.17
N PHE A 344 -5.75 -16.45 -1.62
CA PHE A 344 -4.80 -17.53 -1.87
C PHE A 344 -5.43 -18.91 -1.62
N LEU A 345 -6.18 -19.07 -0.54
CA LEU A 345 -6.86 -20.33 -0.21
C LEU A 345 -7.91 -20.71 -1.27
N LEU A 346 -8.69 -19.75 -1.78
CA LEU A 346 -9.65 -19.97 -2.87
C LEU A 346 -8.96 -20.45 -4.15
N GLU A 347 -7.84 -19.84 -4.50
CA GLU A 347 -7.06 -20.21 -5.69
C GLU A 347 -6.35 -21.56 -5.54
N ARG A 348 -6.19 -22.04 -4.32
CA ARG A 348 -5.65 -23.38 -4.01
C ARG A 348 -6.74 -24.42 -3.78
N ASP A 349 -7.98 -24.15 -4.20
CA ASP A 349 -9.15 -25.05 -4.05
C ASP A 349 -9.40 -25.47 -2.59
N ARG A 350 -9.22 -24.50 -1.65
CA ARG A 350 -9.44 -24.64 -0.21
C ARG A 350 -10.57 -23.71 0.26
N PRO A 351 -11.78 -23.81 -0.34
CA PRO A 351 -12.85 -22.83 -0.11
C PRO A 351 -13.38 -22.82 1.33
N GLN A 352 -13.32 -23.95 2.04
CA GLN A 352 -13.78 -24.00 3.43
C GLN A 352 -12.86 -23.21 4.35
N GLU A 353 -11.53 -23.35 4.18
CA GLU A 353 -10.55 -22.59 4.95
C GLU A 353 -10.57 -21.11 4.57
N ALA A 354 -10.81 -20.80 3.30
CA ALA A 354 -11.00 -19.43 2.84
C ALA A 354 -12.24 -18.77 3.50
N LEU A 355 -13.33 -19.52 3.62
CA LEU A 355 -14.55 -19.06 4.31
C LEU A 355 -14.27 -18.77 5.79
N GLU A 356 -13.56 -19.65 6.48
CA GLU A 356 -13.19 -19.47 7.89
C GLU A 356 -12.32 -18.20 8.06
N ALA A 357 -11.32 -18.00 7.20
CA ALA A 357 -10.47 -16.80 7.23
C ALA A 357 -11.26 -15.51 6.91
N ALA A 358 -12.16 -15.56 5.92
CA ALA A 358 -13.01 -14.42 5.58
C ALA A 358 -13.98 -14.07 6.73
N GLN A 359 -14.56 -15.08 7.39
CA GLN A 359 -15.41 -14.88 8.57
C GLN A 359 -14.62 -14.31 9.76
N GLU A 360 -13.35 -14.70 9.92
CA GLU A 360 -12.46 -14.10 10.92
C GLU A 360 -12.21 -12.62 10.63
N MET A 361 -11.97 -12.23 9.36
CA MET A 361 -11.87 -10.83 8.96
C MET A 361 -13.13 -10.04 9.32
N ILE A 362 -14.32 -10.57 8.99
CA ILE A 362 -15.59 -9.90 9.30
C ILE A 362 -15.77 -9.70 10.82
N ALA A 363 -15.46 -10.74 11.60
CA ALA A 363 -15.71 -10.73 13.04
C ALA A 363 -14.72 -9.85 13.83
N LYS A 364 -13.48 -9.75 13.37
CA LYS A 364 -12.39 -9.06 14.10
C LYS A 364 -12.04 -7.69 13.55
N SER A 365 -12.50 -7.33 12.34
CA SER A 365 -12.13 -6.05 11.75
C SER A 365 -12.84 -4.87 12.40
N ASN A 366 -12.06 -3.87 12.81
CA ASN A 366 -12.54 -2.58 13.29
C ASN A 366 -12.94 -1.63 12.14
N TYR A 367 -12.58 -1.95 10.90
CA TYR A 367 -12.71 -1.08 9.74
C TYR A 367 -13.73 -1.64 8.73
N ALA A 368 -14.55 -0.75 8.16
CA ALA A 368 -15.51 -1.11 7.12
C ALA A 368 -14.82 -1.76 5.90
N MET A 369 -13.59 -1.32 5.57
CA MET A 369 -12.80 -1.87 4.47
C MET A 369 -12.45 -3.35 4.69
N GLY A 370 -12.04 -3.74 5.89
CA GLY A 370 -11.74 -5.14 6.20
C GLY A 370 -12.98 -6.01 6.22
N ARG A 371 -14.12 -5.51 6.76
CA ARG A 371 -15.41 -6.24 6.73
C ARG A 371 -15.92 -6.37 5.29
N PHE A 372 -15.80 -5.31 4.47
CA PHE A 372 -16.11 -5.36 3.03
C PHE A 372 -15.33 -6.46 2.32
N ALA A 373 -14.00 -6.50 2.48
CA ALA A 373 -13.15 -7.53 1.89
C ALA A 373 -13.52 -8.94 2.40
N GLY A 374 -13.78 -9.07 3.70
CA GLY A 374 -14.23 -10.33 4.29
C GLY A 374 -15.58 -10.83 3.71
N GLN A 375 -16.56 -9.93 3.50
CA GLN A 375 -17.85 -10.29 2.91
C GLN A 375 -17.72 -10.72 1.45
N THR A 376 -16.90 -10.03 0.64
CA THR A 376 -16.70 -10.40 -0.76
C THR A 376 -16.06 -11.79 -0.88
N LEU A 377 -15.02 -12.06 -0.09
CA LEU A 377 -14.32 -13.34 -0.08
C LEU A 377 -15.16 -14.49 0.51
N ALA A 378 -15.95 -14.23 1.55
CA ALA A 378 -16.92 -15.21 2.04
C ALA A 378 -17.96 -15.56 0.96
N GLY A 379 -18.45 -14.57 0.21
CA GLY A 379 -19.33 -14.77 -0.94
C GLY A 379 -18.72 -15.67 -2.00
N GLN A 380 -17.48 -15.42 -2.39
CA GLN A 380 -16.72 -16.25 -3.36
C GLN A 380 -16.51 -17.68 -2.82
N ALA A 381 -16.18 -17.81 -1.54
CA ALA A 381 -16.06 -19.13 -0.89
C ALA A 381 -17.39 -19.91 -0.89
N TYR A 382 -18.50 -19.23 -0.62
CA TYR A 382 -19.84 -19.85 -0.72
C TYR A 382 -20.17 -20.30 -2.15
N LEU A 383 -19.82 -19.50 -3.18
CA LEU A 383 -19.98 -19.94 -4.58
C LEU A 383 -19.16 -21.21 -4.86
N ALA A 384 -17.92 -21.26 -4.39
CA ALA A 384 -17.04 -22.40 -4.60
C ALA A 384 -17.57 -23.71 -3.97
N ILE A 385 -18.39 -23.61 -2.93
CA ILE A 385 -19.08 -24.77 -2.29
C ILE A 385 -20.56 -24.86 -2.66
N ASN A 386 -21.00 -24.22 -3.76
CA ASN A 386 -22.35 -24.24 -4.32
C ASN A 386 -23.46 -23.70 -3.38
N ARG A 387 -23.15 -22.72 -2.54
CA ARG A 387 -24.09 -22.04 -1.63
C ARG A 387 -24.47 -20.64 -2.16
N LEU A 388 -25.21 -20.61 -3.26
CA LEU A 388 -25.53 -19.39 -4.01
C LEU A 388 -26.29 -18.34 -3.16
N GLU A 389 -27.26 -18.74 -2.33
CA GLU A 389 -28.05 -17.79 -1.51
C GLU A 389 -27.21 -17.13 -0.42
N ASP A 390 -26.24 -17.86 0.14
CA ASP A 390 -25.31 -17.28 1.10
C ASP A 390 -24.35 -16.28 0.43
N ALA A 391 -23.92 -16.56 -0.81
CA ALA A 391 -23.12 -15.63 -1.60
C ALA A 391 -23.87 -14.32 -1.89
N ARG A 392 -25.17 -14.39 -2.24
CA ARG A 392 -26.03 -13.21 -2.40
C ARG A 392 -26.18 -12.40 -1.10
N THR A 393 -26.31 -13.10 0.02
CA THR A 393 -26.36 -12.47 1.34
C THR A 393 -25.06 -11.71 1.62
N CYS A 394 -23.91 -12.31 1.34
CA CYS A 394 -22.60 -11.66 1.49
C CYS A 394 -22.46 -10.44 0.57
N LEU A 395 -22.93 -10.51 -0.68
CA LEU A 395 -22.93 -9.36 -1.59
C LEU A 395 -23.69 -8.18 -1.00
N GLY A 396 -24.93 -8.41 -0.52
CA GLY A 396 -25.73 -7.35 0.10
C GLY A 396 -25.12 -6.80 1.40
N LEU A 397 -24.32 -7.59 2.11
CA LEU A 397 -23.56 -7.14 3.28
C LEU A 397 -22.34 -6.31 2.84
N ALA A 398 -21.60 -6.73 1.82
CA ALA A 398 -20.47 -5.99 1.26
C ALA A 398 -20.89 -4.61 0.74
N GLU A 399 -22.03 -4.53 0.03
CA GLU A 399 -22.58 -3.25 -0.44
C GLU A 399 -22.89 -2.29 0.70
N ARG A 400 -23.42 -2.79 1.84
CA ARG A 400 -23.65 -1.96 3.04
C ARG A 400 -22.37 -1.47 3.71
N GLU A 401 -21.32 -2.29 3.77
CA GLU A 401 -20.02 -1.83 4.27
C GLU A 401 -19.43 -0.77 3.34
N MET A 402 -19.61 -0.91 2.02
CA MET A 402 -19.15 0.03 1.03
C MET A 402 -19.83 1.41 1.15
N GLU A 403 -21.07 1.48 1.62
CA GLU A 403 -21.76 2.76 1.89
C GLU A 403 -21.08 3.59 2.98
N GLN A 404 -20.30 2.96 3.85
CA GLN A 404 -19.54 3.63 4.92
C GLN A 404 -18.20 4.18 4.44
N LEU A 405 -17.76 3.80 3.24
CA LEU A 405 -16.47 4.19 2.69
C LEU A 405 -16.56 5.49 1.89
N PRO A 406 -15.49 6.31 1.84
CA PRO A 406 -15.45 7.48 1.00
C PRO A 406 -15.66 7.14 -0.48
N THR A 407 -16.42 7.97 -1.20
CA THR A 407 -16.74 7.75 -2.63
C THR A 407 -15.49 7.59 -3.52
N ALA A 408 -14.38 8.23 -3.15
CA ALA A 408 -13.12 8.09 -3.88
C ALA A 408 -12.58 6.65 -3.79
N VAL A 409 -12.70 6.02 -2.62
CA VAL A 409 -12.29 4.63 -2.35
C VAL A 409 -13.22 3.65 -3.08
N THR A 410 -14.53 3.82 -2.96
CA THR A 410 -15.51 2.88 -3.54
C THR A 410 -15.43 2.76 -5.06
N LYS A 411 -14.96 3.81 -5.74
CA LYS A 411 -14.78 3.80 -7.20
C LYS A 411 -13.63 2.91 -7.69
N SER A 412 -12.69 2.58 -6.83
CA SER A 412 -11.55 1.70 -7.16
C SER A 412 -11.74 0.26 -6.74
N LEU A 413 -12.79 -0.02 -5.96
CA LEU A 413 -13.07 -1.36 -5.47
C LEU A 413 -13.94 -2.14 -6.48
N ALA A 414 -13.33 -3.09 -7.17
CA ALA A 414 -14.02 -3.97 -8.10
C ALA A 414 -14.67 -5.18 -7.40
N ASP A 415 -14.27 -5.51 -6.19
CA ASP A 415 -14.52 -6.80 -5.52
C ASP A 415 -16.02 -7.14 -5.39
N ALA A 416 -16.88 -6.20 -4.96
CA ALA A 416 -18.32 -6.45 -4.88
C ALA A 416 -18.93 -6.64 -6.28
N GLY A 417 -18.47 -5.87 -7.27
CA GLY A 417 -18.86 -6.04 -8.66
C GLY A 417 -18.45 -7.40 -9.23
N LEU A 418 -17.24 -7.87 -8.89
CA LEU A 418 -16.75 -9.20 -9.28
C LEU A 418 -17.59 -10.32 -8.64
N LEU A 419 -17.87 -10.23 -7.34
CA LEU A 419 -18.74 -11.20 -6.69
C LEU A 419 -20.13 -11.23 -7.33
N ASN A 420 -20.69 -10.07 -7.70
CA ASN A 420 -21.98 -10.00 -8.41
C ASN A 420 -21.89 -10.67 -9.80
N ALA A 421 -20.81 -10.41 -10.53
CA ALA A 421 -20.59 -11.06 -11.84
C ALA A 421 -20.45 -12.58 -11.68
N GLU A 422 -19.69 -13.07 -10.71
CA GLU A 422 -19.53 -14.49 -10.41
C GLU A 422 -20.87 -15.15 -10.05
N ILE A 423 -21.72 -14.50 -9.25
CA ILE A 423 -23.08 -14.97 -8.97
C ILE A 423 -23.87 -15.15 -10.27
N MET A 424 -23.83 -14.16 -11.18
CA MET A 424 -24.50 -14.27 -12.48
C MET A 424 -23.96 -15.43 -13.32
N LEU A 425 -22.65 -15.69 -13.29
CA LEU A 425 -22.04 -16.82 -13.99
C LEU A 425 -22.52 -18.17 -13.42
N TYR A 426 -22.62 -18.32 -12.11
CA TYR A 426 -23.16 -19.52 -11.46
C TYR A 426 -24.65 -19.72 -11.78
N GLU A 427 -25.42 -18.65 -11.98
CA GLU A 427 -26.82 -18.69 -12.44
C GLU A 427 -26.96 -19.00 -13.93
N ARG A 428 -25.85 -19.15 -14.66
CA ARG A 428 -25.79 -19.29 -16.12
C ARG A 428 -26.35 -18.09 -16.89
N ASN A 429 -26.35 -16.92 -16.28
CA ASN A 429 -26.68 -15.64 -16.92
C ASN A 429 -25.39 -15.04 -17.54
N TRP A 430 -24.79 -15.80 -18.45
CA TRP A 430 -23.43 -15.52 -18.93
C TRP A 430 -23.33 -14.21 -19.68
N ASP A 431 -24.33 -13.83 -20.50
CA ASP A 431 -24.31 -12.55 -21.25
C ASP A 431 -24.11 -11.36 -20.31
N LYS A 432 -24.86 -11.31 -19.20
CA LYS A 432 -24.73 -10.22 -18.22
C LYS A 432 -23.47 -10.35 -17.37
N GLY A 433 -23.15 -11.56 -16.93
CA GLY A 433 -21.95 -11.86 -16.16
C GLY A 433 -20.69 -11.44 -16.92
N ASN A 434 -20.56 -11.88 -18.17
CA ASN A 434 -19.41 -11.58 -19.03
C ASN A 434 -19.30 -10.08 -19.37
N ALA A 435 -20.43 -9.41 -19.61
CA ALA A 435 -20.44 -7.96 -19.83
C ALA A 435 -19.93 -7.18 -18.59
N LEU A 436 -20.35 -7.62 -17.40
CA LEU A 436 -19.91 -7.01 -16.13
C LEU A 436 -18.44 -7.32 -15.86
N VAL A 437 -17.98 -8.57 -16.02
CA VAL A 437 -16.58 -8.96 -15.92
C VAL A 437 -15.72 -8.12 -16.85
N GLY A 438 -16.08 -8.01 -18.15
CA GLY A 438 -15.27 -7.26 -19.11
C GLY A 438 -15.10 -5.78 -18.74
N LYS A 439 -16.14 -5.17 -18.14
CA LYS A 439 -16.05 -3.80 -17.60
C LYS A 439 -15.09 -3.74 -16.39
N LEU A 440 -15.26 -4.63 -15.44
CA LEU A 440 -14.49 -4.62 -14.18
C LEU A 440 -13.02 -4.96 -14.43
N GLU A 441 -12.70 -5.90 -15.31
CA GLU A 441 -11.32 -6.20 -15.70
C GLU A 441 -10.59 -4.98 -16.25
N ALA A 442 -11.25 -4.19 -17.10
CA ALA A 442 -10.67 -2.97 -17.63
C ALA A 442 -10.44 -1.91 -16.54
N GLU A 443 -11.36 -1.81 -15.58
CA GLU A 443 -11.25 -0.89 -14.44
C GLU A 443 -10.13 -1.32 -13.48
N MET A 444 -10.03 -2.60 -13.13
CA MET A 444 -8.99 -3.14 -12.25
C MET A 444 -7.58 -2.93 -12.79
N VAL A 445 -7.36 -3.32 -14.05
CA VAL A 445 -6.04 -3.21 -14.69
C VAL A 445 -5.60 -1.75 -14.86
N ALA A 446 -6.55 -0.82 -14.89
CA ALA A 446 -6.28 0.62 -15.00
C ALA A 446 -5.93 1.28 -13.65
N VAL A 447 -6.12 0.60 -12.51
CA VAL A 447 -5.73 1.14 -11.20
C VAL A 447 -4.21 1.23 -11.12
N PRO A 448 -3.63 2.41 -10.85
CA PRO A 448 -2.18 2.57 -10.81
C PRO A 448 -1.57 1.99 -9.53
N GLY A 449 -0.30 1.69 -9.60
CA GLY A 449 0.52 1.28 -8.46
C GLY A 449 0.88 -0.20 -8.44
N PRO A 450 1.94 -0.56 -7.71
CA PRO A 450 2.47 -1.92 -7.66
C PRO A 450 1.53 -2.93 -6.98
N ASP A 451 0.84 -2.49 -5.93
CA ASP A 451 -0.12 -3.32 -5.19
C ASP A 451 -1.32 -3.67 -6.07
N ALA A 452 -1.96 -2.65 -6.65
CA ALA A 452 -3.09 -2.83 -7.54
C ALA A 452 -2.72 -3.70 -8.76
N TRP A 453 -1.50 -3.52 -9.28
CA TRP A 453 -1.01 -4.36 -10.37
C TRP A 453 -0.90 -5.84 -9.96
N SER A 454 -0.33 -6.13 -8.78
CA SER A 454 -0.21 -7.50 -8.27
C SER A 454 -1.58 -8.11 -7.97
N GLU A 455 -2.46 -7.36 -7.36
CA GLU A 455 -3.81 -7.78 -7.00
C GLU A 455 -4.68 -8.06 -8.23
N SER A 456 -4.63 -7.20 -9.25
CA SER A 456 -5.36 -7.37 -10.50
C SER A 456 -5.01 -8.69 -11.19
N LEU A 457 -3.74 -9.12 -11.13
CA LEU A 457 -3.31 -10.40 -11.68
C LEU A 457 -4.06 -11.58 -11.04
N PHE A 458 -4.14 -11.61 -9.71
CA PHE A 458 -4.81 -12.70 -8.98
C PHE A 458 -6.34 -12.60 -9.04
N GLN A 459 -6.90 -11.40 -9.17
CA GLN A 459 -8.32 -11.25 -9.48
C GLN A 459 -8.66 -11.82 -10.87
N LEU A 460 -7.83 -11.58 -11.89
CA LEU A 460 -7.98 -12.20 -13.21
C LEU A 460 -7.86 -13.73 -13.11
N GLU A 461 -6.93 -14.25 -12.30
CA GLU A 461 -6.82 -15.70 -12.07
C GLU A 461 -8.10 -16.29 -11.46
N SER A 462 -8.68 -15.60 -10.46
CA SER A 462 -9.95 -16.00 -9.86
C SER A 462 -11.07 -16.04 -10.90
N ILE A 463 -11.23 -15.01 -11.71
CA ILE A 463 -12.23 -14.96 -12.79
C ILE A 463 -12.04 -16.12 -13.78
N ALA A 464 -10.81 -16.36 -14.25
CA ALA A 464 -10.52 -17.48 -15.16
C ALA A 464 -10.82 -18.84 -14.53
N SER A 465 -10.59 -18.99 -13.22
CA SER A 465 -10.93 -20.20 -12.46
C SER A 465 -12.43 -20.41 -12.35
N VAL A 466 -13.18 -19.36 -11.99
CA VAL A 466 -14.66 -19.41 -11.92
C VAL A 466 -15.25 -19.72 -13.28
N ALA A 467 -14.79 -19.07 -14.36
CA ALA A 467 -15.26 -19.33 -15.72
C ALA A 467 -15.10 -20.81 -16.12
N ARG A 468 -13.95 -21.42 -15.85
CA ARG A 468 -13.72 -22.87 -16.08
C ARG A 468 -14.68 -23.71 -15.24
N ARG A 469 -14.91 -23.35 -13.98
CA ARG A 469 -15.78 -24.11 -13.05
C ARG A 469 -17.24 -24.09 -13.48
N VAL A 470 -17.75 -22.98 -13.99
CA VAL A 470 -19.13 -22.89 -14.51
C VAL A 470 -19.29 -23.36 -15.95
N GLY A 471 -18.17 -23.62 -16.66
CA GLY A 471 -18.16 -24.11 -18.03
C GLY A 471 -18.19 -23.02 -19.10
N ASP A 472 -17.92 -21.76 -18.74
CA ASP A 472 -17.76 -20.66 -19.70
C ASP A 472 -16.30 -20.59 -20.19
N TRP A 473 -15.99 -21.43 -21.15
CA TRP A 473 -14.64 -21.60 -21.68
C TRP A 473 -14.17 -20.41 -22.54
N ASP A 474 -15.10 -19.65 -23.11
CA ASP A 474 -14.77 -18.46 -23.89
C ASP A 474 -14.32 -17.34 -22.95
N LEU A 475 -15.01 -17.13 -21.84
CA LEU A 475 -14.58 -16.20 -20.80
C LEU A 475 -13.23 -16.64 -20.21
N ALA A 476 -13.08 -17.94 -19.91
CA ALA A 476 -11.83 -18.48 -19.37
C ALA A 476 -10.64 -18.20 -20.29
N ALA A 477 -10.82 -18.37 -21.61
CA ALA A 477 -9.78 -18.09 -22.60
C ALA A 477 -9.43 -16.59 -22.66
N THR A 478 -10.47 -15.75 -22.70
CA THR A 478 -10.27 -14.29 -22.80
C THR A 478 -9.56 -13.73 -21.57
N THR A 479 -9.96 -14.16 -20.38
CA THR A 479 -9.33 -13.71 -19.12
C THR A 479 -7.91 -14.26 -18.99
N ALA A 480 -7.66 -15.52 -19.38
CA ALA A 480 -6.31 -16.07 -19.39
C ALA A 480 -5.36 -15.29 -20.32
N GLN A 481 -5.85 -14.86 -21.48
CA GLN A 481 -5.08 -14.00 -22.39
C GLN A 481 -4.75 -12.64 -21.72
N LYS A 482 -5.71 -12.03 -21.01
CA LYS A 482 -5.48 -10.79 -20.26
C LYS A 482 -4.46 -10.96 -19.14
N MET A 483 -4.43 -12.10 -18.45
CA MET A 483 -3.38 -12.41 -17.45
C MET A 483 -1.99 -12.38 -18.10
N ILE A 484 -1.82 -12.97 -19.30
CA ILE A 484 -0.54 -12.96 -20.01
C ILE A 484 -0.17 -11.56 -20.50
N GLU A 485 -1.15 -10.76 -20.93
CA GLU A 485 -0.92 -9.37 -21.34
C GLU A 485 -0.53 -8.49 -20.14
N HIS A 486 -1.13 -8.73 -18.98
CA HIS A 486 -0.85 -8.03 -17.74
C HIS A 486 0.54 -8.38 -17.18
N ASP A 487 0.84 -9.68 -17.07
CA ASP A 487 2.13 -10.19 -16.61
C ASP A 487 2.60 -11.38 -17.48
N PRO A 488 3.39 -11.14 -18.52
CA PRO A 488 3.92 -12.21 -19.36
C PRO A 488 4.86 -13.20 -18.63
N SER A 489 5.33 -12.85 -17.45
CA SER A 489 6.19 -13.71 -16.62
C SER A 489 5.39 -14.70 -15.76
N TYR A 490 4.08 -14.48 -15.59
CA TYR A 490 3.22 -15.29 -14.74
C TYR A 490 2.79 -16.59 -15.43
N ALA A 491 3.05 -17.72 -14.79
CA ALA A 491 2.72 -19.03 -15.33
C ALA A 491 1.22 -19.34 -15.41
N GLY A 492 0.42 -18.78 -14.48
CA GLY A 492 -1.02 -19.05 -14.35
C GLY A 492 -1.83 -18.75 -15.60
N GLY A 493 -1.47 -17.69 -16.34
CA GLY A 493 -2.13 -17.34 -17.61
C GLY A 493 -1.95 -18.43 -18.68
N TYR A 494 -0.73 -18.92 -18.84
CA TYR A 494 -0.41 -20.03 -19.76
C TYR A 494 -1.06 -21.33 -19.33
N PHE A 495 -1.05 -21.64 -18.04
CA PHE A 495 -1.76 -22.78 -17.47
C PHE A 495 -3.27 -22.71 -17.78
N ALA A 496 -3.90 -21.56 -17.61
CA ALA A 496 -5.31 -21.38 -17.90
C ALA A 496 -5.64 -21.56 -19.37
N LEU A 497 -4.80 -21.05 -20.30
CA LEU A 497 -4.95 -21.28 -21.74
C LEU A 497 -4.74 -22.76 -22.11
N GLY A 498 -3.76 -23.42 -21.49
CA GLY A 498 -3.55 -24.85 -21.67
C GLY A 498 -4.78 -25.69 -21.31
N ALA A 499 -5.42 -25.36 -20.17
CA ALA A 499 -6.65 -26.03 -19.74
C ALA A 499 -7.85 -25.76 -20.69
N VAL A 500 -7.96 -24.56 -21.24
CA VAL A 500 -8.96 -24.23 -22.28
C VAL A 500 -8.72 -25.06 -23.54
N ALA A 501 -7.49 -25.11 -24.05
CA ALA A 501 -7.13 -25.85 -25.23
C ALA A 501 -7.36 -27.37 -25.05
N GLU A 502 -7.02 -27.91 -23.88
CA GLU A 502 -7.31 -29.29 -23.52
C GLU A 502 -8.81 -29.60 -23.56
N HIS A 503 -9.66 -28.73 -22.99
CA HIS A 503 -11.11 -28.87 -23.04
C HIS A 503 -11.65 -28.85 -24.48
N GLN A 504 -11.08 -28.02 -25.35
CA GLN A 504 -11.44 -27.90 -26.77
C GLN A 504 -10.90 -29.07 -27.62
N GLY A 505 -10.07 -29.94 -27.06
CA GLY A 505 -9.46 -31.06 -27.75
C GLY A 505 -8.24 -30.68 -28.62
N ASP A 506 -7.77 -29.43 -28.55
CA ASP A 506 -6.55 -28.99 -29.21
C ASP A 506 -5.31 -29.39 -28.39
N THR A 507 -4.92 -30.65 -28.56
CA THR A 507 -3.76 -31.21 -27.84
C THR A 507 -2.43 -30.53 -28.16
N ALA A 508 -2.31 -29.91 -29.35
CA ALA A 508 -1.10 -29.22 -29.74
C ALA A 508 -0.96 -27.88 -29.01
N ALA A 509 -2.03 -27.09 -28.98
CA ALA A 509 -2.10 -25.86 -28.22
C ALA A 509 -1.94 -26.15 -26.71
N ALA A 510 -2.64 -27.13 -26.16
CA ALA A 510 -2.54 -27.50 -24.74
C ALA A 510 -1.10 -27.80 -24.32
N ARG A 511 -0.39 -28.65 -25.10
CA ARG A 511 1.03 -28.96 -24.83
C ARG A 511 1.93 -27.73 -24.89
N ARG A 512 1.72 -26.84 -25.84
CA ARG A 512 2.49 -25.59 -25.95
C ARG A 512 2.31 -24.71 -24.74
N GLU A 513 1.07 -24.45 -24.36
CA GLU A 513 0.76 -23.53 -23.24
C GLU A 513 1.19 -24.14 -21.89
N PHE A 514 1.00 -25.43 -21.66
CA PHE A 514 1.51 -26.09 -20.45
C PHE A 514 3.05 -26.08 -20.38
N ALA A 515 3.75 -26.24 -21.51
CA ALA A 515 5.21 -26.12 -21.53
C ALA A 515 5.69 -24.68 -21.18
N GLU A 516 4.97 -23.65 -21.63
CA GLU A 516 5.26 -22.28 -21.25
C GLU A 516 4.98 -22.02 -19.75
N ALA A 517 3.94 -22.62 -19.18
CA ALA A 517 3.68 -22.56 -17.75
C ALA A 517 4.78 -23.29 -16.94
N GLU A 518 5.16 -24.50 -17.34
CA GLU A 518 6.22 -25.29 -16.69
C GLU A 518 7.56 -24.55 -16.68
N LYS A 519 7.92 -23.91 -17.79
CA LYS A 519 9.14 -23.09 -17.89
C LYS A 519 9.17 -21.97 -16.86
N ARG A 520 8.04 -21.29 -16.64
CA ARG A 520 7.92 -20.19 -15.65
C ARG A 520 7.84 -20.70 -14.22
N TRP A 521 7.25 -21.87 -14.02
CA TRP A 521 7.22 -22.57 -12.73
C TRP A 521 8.41 -23.52 -12.52
N SER A 522 9.54 -23.28 -13.17
CA SER A 522 10.73 -24.13 -13.05
C SER A 522 11.28 -24.24 -11.62
N LYS A 523 10.90 -23.29 -10.73
CA LYS A 523 11.24 -23.27 -9.30
C LYS A 523 10.05 -23.51 -8.38
N ALA A 524 8.93 -23.96 -8.93
CA ALA A 524 7.75 -24.30 -8.16
C ALA A 524 8.01 -25.44 -7.16
N ASP A 525 7.12 -25.56 -6.17
CA ASP A 525 7.19 -26.66 -5.20
C ASP A 525 7.12 -28.02 -5.89
N ALA A 526 7.87 -29.02 -5.39
CA ALA A 526 7.87 -30.36 -5.92
C ALA A 526 6.47 -30.98 -5.93
N GLY A 527 6.05 -31.53 -7.06
CA GLY A 527 4.73 -32.15 -7.24
C GLY A 527 3.65 -31.21 -7.80
N ILE A 528 3.99 -29.97 -8.09
CA ILE A 528 3.12 -29.09 -8.89
C ILE A 528 3.22 -29.57 -10.33
N ASP A 529 2.12 -30.19 -10.80
CA ASP A 529 1.95 -30.56 -12.20
C ASP A 529 1.07 -29.49 -12.86
N PRO A 530 1.62 -28.62 -13.70
CA PRO A 530 0.84 -27.58 -14.36
C PRO A 530 -0.25 -28.11 -15.29
N SER A 531 -0.21 -29.39 -15.64
CA SER A 531 -1.24 -30.03 -16.47
C SER A 531 -2.40 -30.64 -15.68
N LYS A 532 -2.32 -30.64 -14.33
CA LYS A 532 -3.33 -31.26 -13.48
C LYS A 532 -3.87 -30.27 -12.45
N PRO A 533 -5.20 -30.19 -12.26
CA PRO A 533 -5.74 -29.53 -11.08
C PRO A 533 -5.07 -30.15 -9.85
N GLN A 534 -4.54 -29.32 -8.94
CA GLN A 534 -3.87 -29.82 -7.75
C GLN A 534 -4.86 -30.68 -6.96
N LYS A 535 -4.73 -32.00 -7.09
CA LYS A 535 -5.43 -32.91 -6.20
C LYS A 535 -4.79 -32.80 -4.83
N LYS A 536 -5.66 -32.69 -3.83
CA LYS A 536 -5.33 -32.68 -2.40
C LYS A 536 -4.30 -33.71 -2.01
#